data_d663a41cd44dec1e1d81094310694ab1
#
_entry.id   d663a41cd44dec1e1d81094310694ab1
#
_cell.length_a   1.000
_cell.length_b   1.000
_cell.length_c   1.000
_cell.angle_alpha   90.00
_cell.angle_beta   90.00
_cell.angle_gamma   90.00
#
_symmetry.space_group_name_H-M   'P 1'
#
loop_
_entity.id
_entity.type
_entity.pdbx_description
1 polymer ?
#
loop_
_entity_poly.entity_id
_entity_poly.type
_entity_poly.pdbx_seq_one_letter_code
_entity_poly.pdbx_strand_id
1 'polypeptide(L)'
;MTPNIDPNTGHDFDAVVIGAGAGGLFTAARLAHRGYRTLVVERLDKVGGRASTTDIDGFKVNDGAIVIEVGGITEETCAEVGAKFDIREPSPPILYRIGGKDVDVTGGGWGLLLGKLTRQGAKLVKGIGAARNDSGLPEDELSTADWVRKYTKNEGVHGIFRNMCASVFAVSSEDLPARVFLTYFTRKSAFKRFGFHPEGSIGLWNALAEAFRGHEGELWLSTEVEQIHVEKGAVTGVTVTRDGERQTVTAPVVVSDIGPFATLDLAGREVFDDEYVSLVEQRNRPCAMIAVNFASRKPLIKAPGMLSFAQTRRLAYLANFTGTCPEMAPPGWHLYVGTSVPEPAIGDFDEAAEAELLLDDLRDNIDGFDAEARILSTTITRDGWPPQRAVAGFDLPHSTDVTGLWNVGDAVKEYANGGTTACAETAQLVVDEIAAEFPRA
;
A
#
# COMPACT_ATOMS: atom_id res chain seq x y z
N MET A 1 -28.64 -17.58 14.85
CA MET A 1 -28.09 -17.44 16.21
C MET A 1 -26.68 -17.06 16.00
N THR A 2 -26.29 -15.82 16.34
CA THR A 2 -24.91 -15.36 16.31
C THR A 2 -24.09 -16.22 17.28
N PRO A 3 -22.99 -16.85 16.85
CA PRO A 3 -22.13 -17.58 17.75
C PRO A 3 -21.50 -16.58 18.73
N ASN A 4 -21.72 -16.80 20.02
CA ASN A 4 -21.08 -16.00 21.07
C ASN A 4 -19.74 -16.66 21.39
N ILE A 5 -18.63 -15.95 21.28
CA ILE A 5 -17.33 -16.48 21.68
C ILE A 5 -17.30 -16.52 23.22
N ASP A 6 -17.62 -17.70 23.76
CA ASP A 6 -17.44 -17.99 25.18
C ASP A 6 -15.95 -18.28 25.43
N PRO A 7 -15.27 -17.61 26.37
CA PRO A 7 -13.88 -17.90 26.71
C PRO A 7 -13.63 -19.34 27.18
N ASN A 8 -14.70 -20.12 27.41
CA ASN A 8 -14.63 -21.54 27.77
C ASN A 8 -14.85 -22.51 26.59
N THR A 9 -14.87 -22.05 25.33
CA THR A 9 -15.19 -22.91 24.16
C THR A 9 -14.10 -23.91 23.78
N GLY A 10 -12.97 -23.93 24.45
CA GLY A 10 -11.88 -24.88 24.20
C GLY A 10 -11.01 -24.53 22.96
N HIS A 11 -11.21 -23.38 22.33
CA HIS A 11 -10.32 -22.87 21.30
C HIS A 11 -9.07 -22.24 21.90
N ASP A 12 -7.91 -22.37 21.21
CA ASP A 12 -6.65 -21.78 21.64
C ASP A 12 -6.73 -20.24 21.61
N PHE A 13 -7.32 -19.67 20.55
CA PHE A 13 -7.52 -18.23 20.34
C PHE A 13 -8.96 -17.92 19.93
N ASP A 14 -9.38 -16.68 20.10
CA ASP A 14 -10.65 -16.17 19.58
C ASP A 14 -10.52 -15.79 18.09
N ALA A 15 -9.33 -15.34 17.68
CA ALA A 15 -9.01 -15.02 16.30
C ALA A 15 -7.55 -15.34 15.95
N VAL A 16 -7.33 -15.80 14.71
CA VAL A 16 -6.01 -15.94 14.10
C VAL A 16 -5.92 -14.99 12.91
N VAL A 17 -4.87 -14.17 12.87
CA VAL A 17 -4.56 -13.29 11.74
C VAL A 17 -3.35 -13.83 10.99
N ILE A 18 -3.51 -14.10 9.70
CA ILE A 18 -2.48 -14.62 8.82
C ILE A 18 -1.77 -13.46 8.12
N GLY A 19 -0.51 -13.24 8.46
CA GLY A 19 0.32 -12.15 7.97
C GLY A 19 0.38 -10.97 8.93
N ALA A 20 1.61 -10.46 9.17
CA ALA A 20 1.86 -9.24 9.94
C ALA A 20 2.17 -8.05 9.01
N GLY A 21 1.51 -7.98 7.86
CA GLY A 21 1.47 -6.83 7.00
C GLY A 21 0.62 -5.70 7.58
N ALA A 22 0.42 -4.63 6.81
CA ALA A 22 -0.36 -3.48 7.27
C ALA A 22 -1.79 -3.87 7.68
N GLY A 23 -2.51 -4.62 6.82
CA GLY A 23 -3.88 -5.05 7.11
C GLY A 23 -3.96 -5.95 8.33
N GLY A 24 -3.04 -6.93 8.43
CA GLY A 24 -2.99 -7.87 9.55
C GLY A 24 -2.71 -7.18 10.88
N LEU A 25 -1.74 -6.27 10.95
CA LEU A 25 -1.40 -5.58 12.19
C LEU A 25 -2.49 -4.60 12.65
N PHE A 26 -3.10 -3.84 11.74
CA PHE A 26 -4.24 -3.00 12.09
C PHE A 26 -5.41 -3.82 12.63
N THR A 27 -5.71 -4.96 11.99
CA THR A 27 -6.76 -5.88 12.43
C THR A 27 -6.45 -6.47 13.79
N ALA A 28 -5.25 -7.04 13.95
CA ALA A 28 -4.84 -7.71 15.19
C ALA A 28 -4.81 -6.75 16.39
N ALA A 29 -4.24 -5.55 16.20
CA ALA A 29 -4.19 -4.55 17.25
C ALA A 29 -5.59 -4.12 17.73
N ARG A 30 -6.54 -3.92 16.78
CA ARG A 30 -7.93 -3.56 17.10
C ARG A 30 -8.68 -4.73 17.77
N LEU A 31 -8.51 -5.99 17.30
CA LEU A 31 -9.11 -7.15 17.92
C LEU A 31 -8.62 -7.34 19.36
N ALA A 32 -7.31 -7.29 19.58
CA ALA A 32 -6.73 -7.40 20.91
C ALA A 32 -7.17 -6.24 21.83
N HIS A 33 -7.19 -5.00 21.32
CA HIS A 33 -7.71 -3.83 22.06
C HIS A 33 -9.18 -4.02 22.49
N ARG A 34 -10.01 -4.70 21.66
CA ARG A 34 -11.39 -5.07 21.99
C ARG A 34 -11.48 -6.32 22.87
N GLY A 35 -10.33 -6.88 23.30
CA GLY A 35 -10.21 -7.98 24.23
C GLY A 35 -10.31 -9.37 23.60
N TYR A 36 -10.22 -9.55 22.28
CA TYR A 36 -10.12 -10.86 21.65
C TYR A 36 -8.72 -11.46 21.87
N ARG A 37 -8.64 -12.72 22.32
CA ARG A 37 -7.37 -13.46 22.36
C ARG A 37 -6.93 -13.70 20.92
N THR A 38 -5.98 -12.91 20.46
CA THR A 38 -5.61 -12.87 19.05
C THR A 38 -4.19 -13.35 18.84
N LEU A 39 -4.00 -14.25 17.87
CA LEU A 39 -2.69 -14.69 17.38
C LEU A 39 -2.46 -14.08 16.00
N VAL A 40 -1.27 -13.50 15.80
CA VAL A 40 -0.74 -13.16 14.47
C VAL A 40 0.33 -14.17 14.09
N VAL A 41 0.22 -14.74 12.89
CA VAL A 41 1.22 -15.66 12.33
C VAL A 41 1.87 -15.01 11.12
N GLU A 42 3.21 -14.83 11.15
CA GLU A 42 3.99 -14.20 10.09
C GLU A 42 5.15 -15.11 9.66
N ARG A 43 5.26 -15.36 8.37
CA ARG A 43 6.32 -16.20 7.81
C ARG A 43 7.72 -15.58 7.86
N LEU A 44 7.79 -14.23 7.82
CA LEU A 44 9.04 -13.50 7.91
C LEU A 44 9.50 -13.37 9.38
N ASP A 45 10.75 -13.03 9.56
CA ASP A 45 11.37 -12.72 10.86
C ASP A 45 11.09 -11.29 11.34
N LYS A 46 10.32 -10.51 10.54
CA LYS A 46 9.96 -9.11 10.82
C LYS A 46 8.53 -8.80 10.41
N VAL A 47 7.97 -7.74 10.98
CA VAL A 47 6.63 -7.22 10.66
C VAL A 47 6.65 -6.24 9.48
N GLY A 48 5.45 -5.89 8.99
CA GLY A 48 5.23 -4.87 7.97
C GLY A 48 5.09 -5.44 6.55
N GLY A 49 5.51 -6.69 6.34
CA GLY A 49 5.39 -7.34 5.03
C GLY A 49 5.97 -6.48 3.89
N ARG A 50 5.18 -6.19 2.87
CA ARG A 50 5.56 -5.33 1.73
C ARG A 50 5.79 -3.86 2.09
N ALA A 51 5.35 -3.42 3.25
CA ALA A 51 5.57 -2.07 3.77
C ALA A 51 6.68 -2.02 4.84
N SER A 52 7.56 -3.01 4.88
CA SER A 52 8.65 -3.10 5.85
C SER A 52 9.89 -2.29 5.41
N THR A 53 10.97 -2.42 6.16
CA THR A 53 12.26 -1.77 5.94
C THR A 53 13.38 -2.78 6.15
N THR A 54 14.42 -2.70 5.33
CA THR A 54 15.63 -3.52 5.43
C THR A 54 16.83 -2.61 5.70
N ASP A 55 17.68 -2.99 6.65
CA ASP A 55 18.95 -2.30 6.88
C ASP A 55 19.99 -2.80 5.87
N ILE A 56 20.55 -1.85 5.09
CA ILE A 56 21.64 -2.12 4.16
C ILE A 56 22.80 -1.20 4.53
N ASP A 57 23.82 -1.72 5.17
CA ASP A 57 25.01 -0.96 5.59
C ASP A 57 24.65 0.27 6.47
N GLY A 58 23.62 0.18 7.30
CA GLY A 58 23.13 1.26 8.17
C GLY A 58 22.13 2.22 7.48
N PHE A 59 21.78 1.99 6.22
CA PHE A 59 20.71 2.70 5.53
C PHE A 59 19.37 1.97 5.73
N LYS A 60 18.35 2.70 6.14
CA LYS A 60 16.98 2.21 6.35
C LYS A 60 16.22 2.20 5.02
N VAL A 61 16.37 1.16 4.24
CA VAL A 61 15.79 1.03 2.91
C VAL A 61 14.37 0.46 3.02
N ASN A 62 13.36 1.21 2.58
CA ASN A 62 11.99 0.73 2.56
C ASN A 62 11.78 -0.32 1.45
N ASP A 63 11.17 -1.45 1.80
CA ASP A 63 10.98 -2.60 0.92
C ASP A 63 9.86 -2.40 -0.12
N GLY A 64 8.95 -1.44 0.12
CA GLY A 64 7.84 -1.15 -0.79
C GLY A 64 7.13 0.17 -0.46
N ALA A 65 6.32 0.24 0.59
CA ALA A 65 5.64 1.49 0.94
C ALA A 65 6.67 2.58 1.31
N ILE A 66 6.62 3.70 0.57
CA ILE A 66 7.62 4.76 0.66
C ILE A 66 7.18 5.84 1.63
N VAL A 67 5.89 6.10 1.71
CA VAL A 67 5.28 7.13 2.55
C VAL A 67 4.16 6.55 3.40
N ILE A 68 3.91 7.18 4.54
CA ILE A 68 2.75 6.91 5.40
C ILE A 68 1.86 8.15 5.39
N GLU A 69 0.56 7.97 5.15
CA GLU A 69 -0.41 9.05 5.21
C GLU A 69 -0.60 9.54 6.65
N VAL A 70 -0.75 10.86 6.81
CA VAL A 70 -0.93 11.56 8.08
C VAL A 70 -2.31 12.18 8.14
N GLY A 71 -2.98 12.01 9.26
CA GLY A 71 -4.36 12.42 9.47
C GLY A 71 -5.36 11.47 8.82
N GLY A 72 -6.20 10.83 9.60
CA GLY A 72 -7.19 9.85 9.17
C GLY A 72 -6.99 8.51 9.84
N ILE A 73 -7.57 7.47 9.25
CA ILE A 73 -7.74 6.15 9.88
C ILE A 73 -6.45 5.52 10.39
N THR A 74 -5.32 5.72 9.71
CA THR A 74 -4.02 5.18 10.14
C THR A 74 -3.59 5.77 11.48
N GLU A 75 -3.61 7.09 11.61
CA GLU A 75 -3.26 7.81 12.83
C GLU A 75 -4.31 7.59 13.92
N GLU A 76 -5.59 7.60 13.56
CA GLU A 76 -6.72 7.32 14.46
C GLU A 76 -6.62 5.91 15.05
N THR A 77 -6.27 4.90 14.23
CA THR A 77 -6.06 3.53 14.72
C THR A 77 -4.89 3.46 15.70
N CYS A 78 -3.77 4.10 15.39
CA CYS A 78 -2.64 4.14 16.32
C CYS A 78 -3.02 4.76 17.66
N ALA A 79 -3.78 5.86 17.64
CA ALA A 79 -4.28 6.51 18.86
C ALA A 79 -5.25 5.62 19.64
N GLU A 80 -6.17 4.92 18.94
CA GLU A 80 -7.13 3.98 19.54
C GLU A 80 -6.44 2.85 20.29
N VAL A 81 -5.46 2.21 19.66
CA VAL A 81 -4.78 1.04 20.23
C VAL A 81 -3.58 1.40 21.12
N GLY A 82 -3.23 2.68 21.24
CA GLY A 82 -2.08 3.16 22.02
C GLY A 82 -0.73 2.96 21.34
N ALA A 83 -0.69 2.81 20.01
CA ALA A 83 0.55 2.72 19.25
C ALA A 83 1.17 4.11 19.02
N LYS A 84 2.50 4.20 19.09
CA LYS A 84 3.21 5.44 18.79
C LYS A 84 3.15 5.75 17.29
N PHE A 85 2.74 6.97 16.93
CA PHE A 85 2.70 7.47 15.56
C PHE A 85 3.78 8.54 15.36
N ASP A 86 5.01 8.14 14.96
CA ASP A 86 6.16 9.04 14.77
C ASP A 86 6.41 9.28 13.27
N ILE A 87 5.40 9.82 12.58
CA ILE A 87 5.52 10.16 11.17
C ILE A 87 5.84 11.64 11.03
N ARG A 88 6.95 11.95 10.37
CA ARG A 88 7.43 13.32 10.16
C ARG A 88 7.13 13.78 8.74
N GLU A 89 6.44 14.91 8.64
CA GLU A 89 6.01 15.47 7.37
C GLU A 89 7.11 16.34 6.74
N PRO A 90 7.47 16.12 5.47
CA PRO A 90 8.34 17.01 4.74
C PRO A 90 7.66 18.35 4.42
N SER A 91 8.41 19.43 4.37
CA SER A 91 7.89 20.75 3.99
C SER A 91 8.81 21.44 2.98
N PRO A 92 8.39 21.63 1.72
CA PRO A 92 7.12 21.17 1.11
C PRO A 92 7.09 19.65 0.94
N PRO A 93 5.88 19.02 0.95
CA PRO A 93 5.77 17.57 0.83
C PRO A 93 6.17 17.07 -0.56
N ILE A 94 5.72 17.74 -1.62
CA ILE A 94 5.98 17.37 -3.02
C ILE A 94 6.41 18.59 -3.82
N LEU A 95 7.47 18.44 -4.59
CA LEU A 95 7.81 19.32 -5.70
C LEU A 95 7.61 18.60 -7.03
N TYR A 96 7.32 19.35 -8.08
CA TYR A 96 7.19 18.84 -9.45
C TYR A 96 8.29 19.40 -10.34
N ARG A 97 9.05 18.53 -11.01
CA ARG A 97 10.05 18.94 -12.01
C ARG A 97 9.39 19.09 -13.37
N ILE A 98 9.34 20.34 -13.86
CA ILE A 98 8.71 20.72 -15.12
C ILE A 98 9.67 21.64 -15.89
N GLY A 99 10.10 21.20 -17.08
CA GLY A 99 11.06 21.97 -17.89
C GLY A 99 12.34 22.26 -17.13
N GLY A 100 12.85 21.31 -16.33
CA GLY A 100 14.07 21.44 -15.54
C GLY A 100 13.96 22.31 -14.27
N LYS A 101 12.74 22.74 -13.88
CA LYS A 101 12.52 23.55 -12.67
C LYS A 101 11.65 22.83 -11.66
N ASP A 102 12.04 22.87 -10.39
CA ASP A 102 11.27 22.32 -9.30
C ASP A 102 10.23 23.35 -8.83
N VAL A 103 8.96 22.98 -8.88
CA VAL A 103 7.81 23.84 -8.60
C VAL A 103 6.99 23.26 -7.46
N ASP A 104 6.74 24.06 -6.42
CA ASP A 104 5.79 23.71 -5.36
C ASP A 104 4.36 23.96 -5.82
N VAL A 105 3.53 22.89 -5.78
CA VAL A 105 2.12 22.94 -6.20
C VAL A 105 1.16 22.81 -5.03
N THR A 106 1.66 22.67 -3.80
CA THR A 106 0.84 22.40 -2.61
C THR A 106 -0.03 23.58 -2.15
N GLY A 107 0.37 24.80 -2.48
CA GLY A 107 -0.34 26.05 -2.16
C GLY A 107 -1.51 26.42 -3.08
N GLY A 108 -2.20 25.45 -3.71
CA GLY A 108 -3.24 25.71 -4.71
C GLY A 108 -2.71 25.82 -6.14
N GLY A 109 -1.46 25.46 -6.34
CA GLY A 109 -0.72 25.55 -7.59
C GLY A 109 -1.18 24.60 -8.69
N TRP A 110 -2.03 23.61 -8.41
CA TRP A 110 -2.60 22.73 -9.44
C TRP A 110 -3.36 23.53 -10.50
N GLY A 111 -4.18 24.50 -10.11
CA GLY A 111 -4.83 25.43 -11.03
C GLY A 111 -3.83 26.29 -11.79
N LEU A 112 -2.73 26.69 -11.16
CA LEU A 112 -1.65 27.46 -11.76
C LEU A 112 -0.81 26.59 -12.72
N LEU A 113 -0.53 25.34 -12.35
CA LEU A 113 0.23 24.40 -13.14
C LEU A 113 -0.54 23.97 -14.40
N LEU A 114 -1.80 23.54 -14.21
CA LEU A 114 -2.66 23.09 -15.29
C LEU A 114 -3.26 24.27 -16.07
N GLY A 115 -3.55 25.40 -15.43
CA GLY A 115 -4.14 26.59 -16.05
C GLY A 115 -3.14 27.49 -16.80
N LYS A 116 -1.88 27.57 -16.38
CA LYS A 116 -0.82 28.31 -17.09
C LYS A 116 -0.30 27.55 -18.29
N LEU A 117 -0.43 26.23 -18.33
CA LEU A 117 0.07 25.43 -19.45
C LEU A 117 -0.74 25.57 -20.73
N THR A 118 -2.06 25.79 -20.67
CA THR A 118 -2.89 26.09 -21.86
C THR A 118 -4.33 26.48 -21.49
N ARG A 119 -5.10 27.09 -22.44
CA ARG A 119 -6.57 27.18 -22.37
C ARG A 119 -7.25 25.81 -22.19
N GLN A 120 -6.57 24.72 -22.52
CA GLN A 120 -7.01 23.34 -22.38
C GLN A 120 -6.86 22.85 -20.94
N GLY A 121 -5.85 23.28 -20.19
CA GLY A 121 -5.70 22.98 -18.76
C GLY A 121 -6.86 23.53 -17.90
N ALA A 122 -7.44 24.68 -18.29
CA ALA A 122 -8.63 25.20 -17.62
C ALA A 122 -9.87 24.32 -17.83
N LYS A 123 -9.99 23.65 -18.99
CA LYS A 123 -11.07 22.67 -19.27
C LYS A 123 -10.88 21.39 -18.44
N LEU A 124 -9.62 20.95 -18.28
CA LEU A 124 -9.27 19.79 -17.46
C LEU A 124 -9.60 20.05 -15.98
N VAL A 125 -9.22 21.23 -15.43
CA VAL A 125 -9.58 21.65 -14.06
C VAL A 125 -11.09 21.72 -13.88
N LYS A 126 -11.82 22.19 -14.91
CA LYS A 126 -13.28 22.21 -14.90
C LYS A 126 -13.88 20.80 -14.94
N GLY A 127 -13.28 19.87 -15.70
CA GLY A 127 -13.65 18.45 -15.73
C GLY A 127 -13.45 17.76 -14.37
N ILE A 128 -12.31 18.01 -13.72
CA ILE A 128 -12.03 17.54 -12.34
C ILE A 128 -13.07 18.15 -11.36
N GLY A 129 -13.39 19.44 -11.51
CA GLY A 129 -14.40 20.11 -10.70
C GLY A 129 -15.82 19.56 -10.88
N ALA A 130 -16.18 19.15 -12.10
CA ALA A 130 -17.46 18.51 -12.40
C ALA A 130 -17.55 17.11 -11.78
N ALA A 131 -16.47 16.34 -11.79
CA ALA A 131 -16.39 15.01 -11.15
C ALA A 131 -16.59 15.07 -9.63
N ARG A 132 -16.28 16.21 -8.99
CA ARG A 132 -16.53 16.40 -7.54
C ARG A 132 -17.99 16.31 -7.12
N ASN A 133 -18.91 16.50 -8.05
CA ASN A 133 -20.36 16.53 -7.80
C ASN A 133 -21.09 15.28 -8.30
N ASP A 134 -20.39 14.16 -8.51
CA ASP A 134 -20.86 12.88 -9.07
C ASP A 134 -21.55 12.99 -10.45
N SER A 135 -21.79 14.19 -10.94
CA SER A 135 -22.53 14.44 -12.18
C SER A 135 -21.71 14.32 -13.47
N GLY A 136 -20.43 13.97 -13.37
CA GLY A 136 -19.49 13.93 -14.50
C GLY A 136 -18.39 12.90 -14.39
N LEU A 137 -18.59 11.86 -13.58
CA LEU A 137 -17.64 10.74 -13.55
C LEU A 137 -17.70 9.97 -14.88
N PRO A 138 -16.55 9.68 -15.50
CA PRO A 138 -16.49 8.91 -16.74
C PRO A 138 -16.98 7.47 -16.53
N GLU A 139 -17.24 6.78 -17.65
CA GLU A 139 -17.52 5.35 -17.65
C GLU A 139 -16.34 4.55 -17.10
N ASP A 140 -16.60 3.41 -16.47
CA ASP A 140 -15.61 2.62 -15.76
C ASP A 140 -14.47 2.08 -16.65
N GLU A 141 -14.75 1.85 -17.94
CA GLU A 141 -13.77 1.31 -18.90
C GLU A 141 -12.82 2.37 -19.50
N LEU A 142 -13.11 3.66 -19.29
CA LEU A 142 -12.27 4.73 -19.84
C LEU A 142 -10.99 4.89 -19.02
N SER A 143 -9.82 4.70 -19.65
CA SER A 143 -8.53 4.91 -18.98
C SER A 143 -8.32 6.38 -18.58
N THR A 144 -7.50 6.62 -17.56
CA THR A 144 -7.10 7.98 -17.16
C THR A 144 -6.38 8.70 -18.30
N ALA A 145 -5.54 8.00 -19.07
CA ALA A 145 -4.86 8.57 -20.23
C ALA A 145 -5.85 9.01 -21.31
N ASP A 146 -6.82 8.17 -21.67
CA ASP A 146 -7.83 8.52 -22.68
C ASP A 146 -8.74 9.65 -22.20
N TRP A 147 -9.07 9.67 -20.91
CA TRP A 147 -9.81 10.78 -20.34
C TRP A 147 -9.05 12.11 -20.47
N VAL A 148 -7.74 12.13 -20.17
CA VAL A 148 -6.89 13.32 -20.32
C VAL A 148 -6.78 13.73 -21.79
N ARG A 149 -6.67 12.77 -22.73
CA ARG A 149 -6.62 13.03 -24.18
C ARG A 149 -7.83 13.79 -24.73
N LYS A 150 -9.02 13.66 -24.11
CA LYS A 150 -10.22 14.45 -24.45
C LYS A 150 -10.02 15.96 -24.25
N TYR A 151 -9.11 16.36 -23.36
CA TYR A 151 -8.89 17.76 -22.99
C TYR A 151 -7.59 18.33 -23.53
N THR A 152 -6.54 17.54 -23.66
CA THR A 152 -5.22 18.02 -24.09
C THR A 152 -4.40 16.92 -24.75
N LYS A 153 -3.52 17.37 -25.67
CA LYS A 153 -2.46 16.53 -26.28
C LYS A 153 -1.06 16.91 -25.76
N ASN A 154 -0.99 17.72 -24.70
CA ASN A 154 0.30 18.15 -24.14
C ASN A 154 0.94 17.01 -23.36
N GLU A 155 2.07 16.51 -23.85
CA GLU A 155 2.80 15.37 -23.24
C GLU A 155 3.24 15.65 -21.80
N GLY A 156 3.57 16.90 -21.45
CA GLY A 156 3.90 17.25 -20.08
C GLY A 156 2.72 17.09 -19.12
N VAL A 157 1.49 17.37 -19.58
CA VAL A 157 0.27 17.12 -18.80
C VAL A 157 0.01 15.62 -18.67
N HIS A 158 0.15 14.86 -19.77
CA HIS A 158 0.04 13.40 -19.73
C HIS A 158 1.06 12.78 -18.78
N GLY A 159 2.32 13.23 -18.79
CA GLY A 159 3.36 12.79 -17.87
C GLY A 159 3.01 13.04 -16.39
N ILE A 160 2.42 14.19 -16.07
CA ILE A 160 1.95 14.47 -14.70
C ILE A 160 0.90 13.44 -14.26
N PHE A 161 -0.11 13.18 -15.10
CA PHE A 161 -1.17 12.22 -14.75
C PHE A 161 -0.64 10.79 -14.67
N ARG A 162 0.23 10.37 -15.59
CA ARG A 162 0.92 9.08 -15.54
C ARG A 162 1.66 8.91 -14.21
N ASN A 163 2.45 9.89 -13.82
CA ASN A 163 3.24 9.83 -12.59
C ASN A 163 2.39 9.91 -11.32
N MET A 164 1.23 10.59 -11.36
CA MET A 164 0.25 10.54 -10.27
C MET A 164 -0.37 9.14 -10.14
N CYS A 165 -0.74 8.51 -11.26
CA CYS A 165 -1.23 7.12 -11.25
C CYS A 165 -0.17 6.17 -10.67
N ALA A 166 1.07 6.29 -11.13
CA ALA A 166 2.19 5.49 -10.64
C ALA A 166 2.45 5.70 -9.13
N SER A 167 2.41 6.95 -8.66
CA SER A 167 2.71 7.28 -7.26
C SER A 167 1.67 6.80 -6.26
N VAL A 168 0.39 6.78 -6.65
CA VAL A 168 -0.72 6.45 -5.75
C VAL A 168 -1.18 5.01 -5.92
N PHE A 169 -1.25 4.55 -7.17
CA PHE A 169 -1.89 3.27 -7.51
C PHE A 169 -0.91 2.24 -8.06
N ALA A 170 0.37 2.58 -8.21
CA ALA A 170 1.41 1.71 -8.78
C ALA A 170 1.03 1.11 -10.16
N VAL A 171 0.32 1.89 -10.98
CA VAL A 171 -0.05 1.53 -12.35
C VAL A 171 0.12 2.72 -13.29
N SER A 172 0.12 2.47 -14.59
CA SER A 172 0.16 3.53 -15.59
C SER A 172 -1.21 4.23 -15.73
N SER A 173 -1.23 5.38 -16.38
CA SER A 173 -2.48 6.09 -16.70
C SER A 173 -3.33 5.36 -17.74
N GLU A 174 -2.74 4.46 -18.51
CA GLU A 174 -3.40 3.58 -19.46
C GLU A 174 -4.18 2.45 -18.77
N ASP A 175 -3.66 1.96 -17.63
CA ASP A 175 -4.22 0.82 -16.91
C ASP A 175 -5.24 1.24 -15.84
N LEU A 176 -5.17 2.51 -15.34
CA LEU A 176 -6.05 3.00 -14.29
C LEU A 176 -7.34 3.59 -14.88
N PRO A 177 -8.54 3.10 -14.48
CA PRO A 177 -9.79 3.73 -14.86
C PRO A 177 -9.87 5.20 -14.41
N ALA A 178 -10.29 6.09 -15.29
CA ALA A 178 -10.41 7.52 -14.98
C ALA A 178 -11.40 7.80 -13.85
N ARG A 179 -12.44 6.99 -13.73
CA ARG A 179 -13.40 7.07 -12.62
C ARG A 179 -12.74 6.82 -11.28
N VAL A 180 -11.86 5.81 -11.18
CA VAL A 180 -11.06 5.52 -9.97
C VAL A 180 -10.18 6.70 -9.61
N PHE A 181 -9.39 7.19 -10.58
CA PHE A 181 -8.50 8.32 -10.39
C PHE A 181 -9.24 9.56 -9.86
N LEU A 182 -10.35 9.92 -10.50
CA LEU A 182 -11.14 11.09 -10.11
C LEU A 182 -11.81 10.92 -8.76
N THR A 183 -12.36 9.74 -8.47
CA THR A 183 -12.98 9.43 -7.18
C THR A 183 -11.96 9.59 -6.05
N TYR A 184 -10.75 9.04 -6.19
CA TYR A 184 -9.69 9.21 -5.20
C TYR A 184 -9.37 10.67 -4.94
N PHE A 185 -9.06 11.45 -5.97
CA PHE A 185 -8.66 12.85 -5.82
C PHE A 185 -9.80 13.81 -5.43
N THR A 186 -11.06 13.38 -5.53
CA THR A 186 -12.21 14.16 -5.04
C THR A 186 -12.57 13.87 -3.59
N ARG A 187 -12.11 12.76 -3.02
CA ARG A 187 -12.32 12.42 -1.59
C ARG A 187 -11.65 13.44 -0.68
N LYS A 188 -12.26 13.70 0.49
CA LYS A 188 -11.68 14.58 1.52
C LYS A 188 -10.39 13.99 2.10
N SER A 189 -10.29 12.66 2.14
CA SER A 189 -9.16 11.88 2.65
C SER A 189 -8.02 11.67 1.65
N ALA A 190 -8.17 12.07 0.36
CA ALA A 190 -7.14 11.85 -0.63
C ALA A 190 -5.81 12.46 -0.19
N PHE A 191 -4.75 11.69 -0.34
CA PHE A 191 -3.31 11.95 -0.21
C PHE A 191 -2.92 13.44 -0.09
N LYS A 192 -3.24 14.05 1.06
CA LYS A 192 -3.01 15.47 1.30
C LYS A 192 -1.78 15.71 2.17
N ARG A 193 -1.53 14.81 3.10
CA ARG A 193 -0.44 14.85 4.05
C ARG A 193 0.16 13.48 4.16
N PHE A 194 1.48 13.40 4.15
CA PHE A 194 2.24 12.17 4.32
C PHE A 194 3.59 12.48 4.93
N GLY A 195 4.24 11.44 5.42
CA GLY A 195 5.57 11.59 5.97
C GLY A 195 6.35 10.29 5.98
N PHE A 196 7.48 10.35 6.66
CA PHE A 196 8.42 9.26 6.82
C PHE A 196 8.61 8.97 8.31
N HIS A 197 8.84 7.69 8.63
CA HIS A 197 9.24 7.30 9.99
C HIS A 197 10.76 7.30 10.09
N PRO A 198 11.37 7.76 11.23
CA PRO A 198 12.83 7.80 11.40
C PRO A 198 13.54 6.45 11.28
N GLU A 199 12.83 5.35 11.62
CA GLU A 199 13.32 3.98 11.50
C GLU A 199 12.96 3.33 10.15
N GLY A 200 12.50 4.10 9.15
CA GLY A 200 11.83 3.57 7.97
C GLY A 200 10.40 3.14 8.28
N SER A 201 9.64 2.70 7.28
CA SER A 201 8.23 2.34 7.46
C SER A 201 8.00 1.25 8.51
N ILE A 202 8.98 0.36 8.73
CA ILE A 202 8.92 -0.68 9.77
C ILE A 202 8.68 -0.12 11.18
N GLY A 203 9.10 1.13 11.45
CA GLY A 203 8.92 1.75 12.76
C GLY A 203 7.45 1.88 13.17
N LEU A 204 6.55 2.18 12.23
CA LEU A 204 5.12 2.19 12.49
C LEU A 204 4.58 0.79 12.79
N TRP A 205 5.03 -0.20 12.04
CA TRP A 205 4.59 -1.60 12.21
C TRP A 205 5.09 -2.20 13.52
N ASN A 206 6.31 -1.86 13.93
CA ASN A 206 6.82 -2.23 15.26
C ASN A 206 5.99 -1.60 16.38
N ALA A 207 5.62 -0.32 16.26
CA ALA A 207 4.80 0.34 17.26
C ALA A 207 3.39 -0.29 17.38
N LEU A 208 2.79 -0.69 16.25
CA LEU A 208 1.52 -1.44 16.26
C LEU A 208 1.69 -2.83 16.86
N ALA A 209 2.77 -3.54 16.54
CA ALA A 209 3.06 -4.85 17.11
C ALA A 209 3.33 -4.78 18.63
N GLU A 210 3.97 -3.72 19.12
CA GLU A 210 4.14 -3.46 20.56
C GLU A 210 2.80 -3.19 21.24
N ALA A 211 1.94 -2.33 20.65
CA ALA A 211 0.61 -2.07 21.18
C ALA A 211 -0.24 -3.36 21.19
N PHE A 212 -0.18 -4.16 20.12
CA PHE A 212 -0.84 -5.46 20.03
C PHE A 212 -0.43 -6.40 21.19
N ARG A 213 0.89 -6.53 21.44
CA ARG A 213 1.39 -7.32 22.58
C ARG A 213 0.99 -6.72 23.92
N GLY A 214 0.92 -5.38 24.02
CA GLY A 214 0.45 -4.67 25.22
C GLY A 214 -1.02 -4.97 25.55
N HIS A 215 -1.81 -5.40 24.57
CA HIS A 215 -3.18 -5.91 24.72
C HIS A 215 -3.25 -7.45 24.78
N GLU A 216 -2.17 -8.11 25.24
CA GLU A 216 -2.07 -9.57 25.41
C GLU A 216 -2.16 -10.37 24.09
N GLY A 217 -1.91 -9.72 22.95
CA GLY A 217 -1.85 -10.39 21.64
C GLY A 217 -0.55 -11.19 21.47
N GLU A 218 -0.63 -12.34 20.82
CA GLU A 218 0.52 -13.17 20.50
C GLU A 218 0.96 -12.98 19.04
N LEU A 219 2.26 -12.74 18.82
CA LEU A 219 2.86 -12.59 17.49
C LEU A 219 3.94 -13.65 17.30
N TRP A 220 3.70 -14.57 16.36
CA TRP A 220 4.62 -15.61 15.96
C TRP A 220 5.27 -15.24 14.62
N LEU A 221 6.52 -14.80 14.67
CA LEU A 221 7.37 -14.58 13.49
C LEU A 221 8.02 -15.89 13.05
N SER A 222 8.59 -15.91 11.84
CA SER A 222 9.23 -17.08 11.24
C SER A 222 8.35 -18.34 11.31
N THR A 223 7.03 -18.13 11.17
CA THR A 223 6.01 -19.16 11.30
C THR A 223 5.13 -19.13 10.04
N GLU A 224 5.07 -20.25 9.34
CA GLU A 224 4.30 -20.36 8.09
C GLU A 224 2.94 -21.01 8.35
N VAL A 225 1.87 -20.42 7.79
CA VAL A 225 0.55 -21.06 7.75
C VAL A 225 0.49 -21.94 6.52
N GLU A 226 0.24 -23.22 6.72
CA GLU A 226 0.15 -24.22 5.64
C GLU A 226 -1.27 -24.48 5.19
N GLN A 227 -2.25 -24.31 6.09
CA GLN A 227 -3.64 -24.62 5.81
C GLN A 227 -4.59 -23.83 6.72
N ILE A 228 -5.72 -23.42 6.16
CA ILE A 228 -6.91 -22.95 6.89
C ILE A 228 -7.89 -24.11 6.95
N HIS A 229 -8.34 -24.48 8.14
CA HIS A 229 -9.30 -25.56 8.32
C HIS A 229 -10.73 -25.06 8.26
N VAL A 230 -11.52 -25.68 7.39
CA VAL A 230 -12.95 -25.38 7.22
C VAL A 230 -13.76 -26.64 7.43
N GLU A 231 -14.71 -26.62 8.37
CA GLU A 231 -15.65 -27.72 8.61
C GLU A 231 -17.07 -27.19 8.57
N LYS A 232 -17.92 -27.83 7.76
CA LYS A 232 -19.35 -27.49 7.60
C LYS A 232 -19.58 -26.01 7.24
N GLY A 233 -18.69 -25.45 6.41
CA GLY A 233 -18.80 -24.06 5.94
C GLY A 233 -18.33 -23.00 6.96
N ALA A 234 -17.63 -23.40 8.02
CA ALA A 234 -17.07 -22.46 9.00
C ALA A 234 -15.59 -22.79 9.28
N VAL A 235 -14.76 -21.76 9.55
CA VAL A 235 -13.38 -22.00 9.97
C VAL A 235 -13.32 -22.63 11.34
N THR A 236 -12.30 -23.47 11.56
CA THR A 236 -12.04 -24.10 12.86
C THR A 236 -10.62 -23.82 13.36
N GLY A 237 -9.76 -23.22 12.54
CA GLY A 237 -8.39 -22.88 12.87
C GLY A 237 -7.45 -22.97 11.69
N VAL A 238 -6.17 -23.06 11.98
CA VAL A 238 -5.07 -23.13 11.00
C VAL A 238 -4.06 -24.20 11.37
N THR A 239 -3.37 -24.76 10.37
CA THR A 239 -2.12 -25.50 10.60
C THR A 239 -0.93 -24.58 10.31
N VAL A 240 0.03 -24.54 11.19
CA VAL A 240 1.25 -23.75 11.08
C VAL A 240 2.50 -24.64 11.23
N THR A 241 3.58 -24.20 10.60
CA THR A 241 4.93 -24.75 10.85
C THR A 241 5.78 -23.70 11.54
N ARG A 242 6.24 -24.02 12.73
CA ARG A 242 7.09 -23.18 13.58
C ARG A 242 8.27 -23.99 14.11
N ASP A 243 9.50 -23.46 13.94
CA ASP A 243 10.73 -24.14 14.35
C ASP A 243 10.89 -25.57 13.77
N GLY A 244 10.28 -25.81 12.58
CA GLY A 244 10.26 -27.10 11.91
C GLY A 244 9.19 -28.07 12.44
N GLU A 245 8.41 -27.67 13.44
CA GLU A 245 7.32 -28.46 13.99
C GLU A 245 5.96 -27.99 13.44
N ARG A 246 5.15 -28.95 13.02
CA ARG A 246 3.79 -28.72 12.53
C ARG A 246 2.80 -28.82 13.68
N GLN A 247 1.97 -27.79 13.85
CA GLN A 247 0.95 -27.74 14.88
C GLN A 247 -0.36 -27.15 14.37
N THR A 248 -1.47 -27.55 14.95
CA THR A 248 -2.79 -26.98 14.68
C THR A 248 -3.13 -25.97 15.77
N VAL A 249 -3.60 -24.79 15.36
CA VAL A 249 -4.12 -23.74 16.23
C VAL A 249 -5.61 -23.60 15.96
N THR A 250 -6.42 -23.72 16.99
CA THR A 250 -7.88 -23.64 16.85
C THR A 250 -8.40 -22.23 17.11
N ALA A 251 -9.27 -21.74 16.22
CA ALA A 251 -9.96 -20.45 16.36
C ALA A 251 -11.24 -20.42 15.53
N PRO A 252 -12.32 -19.79 16.00
CA PRO A 252 -13.55 -19.62 15.23
C PRO A 252 -13.49 -18.47 14.22
N VAL A 253 -12.45 -17.62 14.29
CA VAL A 253 -12.21 -16.50 13.38
C VAL A 253 -10.81 -16.60 12.80
N VAL A 254 -10.72 -16.48 11.47
CA VAL A 254 -9.44 -16.34 10.72
C VAL A 254 -9.53 -15.11 9.83
N VAL A 255 -8.54 -14.22 9.93
CA VAL A 255 -8.41 -13.05 9.08
C VAL A 255 -7.13 -13.16 8.27
N SER A 256 -7.23 -13.08 6.96
CA SER A 256 -6.12 -13.24 6.02
C SER A 256 -5.65 -11.91 5.45
N ASP A 257 -4.37 -11.53 5.68
CA ASP A 257 -3.67 -10.38 5.08
C ASP A 257 -2.73 -10.79 3.92
N ILE A 258 -2.85 -12.03 3.45
CA ILE A 258 -2.01 -12.53 2.36
C ILE A 258 -2.63 -12.38 0.98
N GLY A 259 -3.86 -11.90 0.93
CA GLY A 259 -4.68 -11.67 -0.26
C GLY A 259 -5.60 -12.83 -0.61
N PRO A 260 -6.77 -12.53 -1.23
CA PRO A 260 -7.83 -13.53 -1.46
C PRO A 260 -7.37 -14.75 -2.26
N PHE A 261 -6.51 -14.58 -3.27
CA PHE A 261 -6.00 -15.68 -4.08
C PHE A 261 -5.23 -16.70 -3.23
N ALA A 262 -4.29 -16.23 -2.40
CA ALA A 262 -3.55 -17.10 -1.50
C ALA A 262 -4.44 -17.69 -0.38
N THR A 263 -5.49 -16.97 0.01
CA THR A 263 -6.49 -17.49 0.95
C THR A 263 -7.25 -18.67 0.38
N LEU A 264 -7.65 -18.61 -0.91
CA LEU A 264 -8.27 -19.76 -1.60
C LEU A 264 -7.36 -20.99 -1.59
N ASP A 265 -6.05 -20.78 -1.84
CA ASP A 265 -5.09 -21.88 -1.90
C ASP A 265 -4.86 -22.53 -0.52
N LEU A 266 -4.86 -21.72 0.57
CA LEU A 266 -4.69 -22.25 1.94
C LEU A 266 -5.93 -22.93 2.48
N ALA A 267 -7.13 -22.47 2.11
CA ALA A 267 -8.38 -23.06 2.60
C ALA A 267 -8.86 -24.25 1.75
N GLY A 268 -8.40 -24.32 0.49
CA GLY A 268 -8.93 -25.22 -0.53
C GLY A 268 -10.10 -24.57 -1.29
N ARG A 269 -9.99 -24.52 -2.62
CA ARG A 269 -10.96 -23.82 -3.48
C ARG A 269 -12.36 -24.40 -3.39
N GLU A 270 -12.46 -25.69 -3.09
CA GLU A 270 -13.70 -26.46 -2.95
C GLU A 270 -14.56 -26.08 -1.75
N VAL A 271 -14.04 -25.29 -0.80
CA VAL A 271 -14.83 -24.81 0.35
C VAL A 271 -15.59 -23.52 0.05
N PHE A 272 -15.28 -22.87 -1.08
CA PHE A 272 -15.90 -21.63 -1.54
C PHE A 272 -16.90 -21.92 -2.68
N ASP A 273 -17.83 -20.99 -2.90
CA ASP A 273 -18.69 -21.08 -4.07
C ASP A 273 -17.94 -20.73 -5.37
N ASP A 274 -18.41 -21.25 -6.49
CA ASP A 274 -17.77 -21.07 -7.81
C ASP A 274 -17.77 -19.59 -8.24
N GLU A 275 -18.73 -18.79 -7.78
CA GLU A 275 -18.83 -17.36 -8.11
C GLU A 275 -17.71 -16.58 -7.42
N TYR A 276 -17.47 -16.84 -6.13
CA TYR A 276 -16.37 -16.21 -5.38
C TYR A 276 -15.01 -16.60 -5.96
N VAL A 277 -14.78 -17.89 -6.23
CA VAL A 277 -13.53 -18.37 -6.85
C VAL A 277 -13.29 -17.68 -8.18
N SER A 278 -14.29 -17.67 -9.08
CA SER A 278 -14.19 -17.01 -10.39
C SER A 278 -13.93 -15.53 -10.28
N LEU A 279 -14.54 -14.83 -9.31
CA LEU A 279 -14.33 -13.41 -9.06
C LEU A 279 -12.89 -13.13 -8.63
N VAL A 280 -12.36 -13.93 -7.70
CA VAL A 280 -10.97 -13.79 -7.21
C VAL A 280 -9.98 -14.00 -8.37
N GLU A 281 -10.16 -15.05 -9.18
CA GLU A 281 -9.29 -15.35 -10.33
C GLU A 281 -9.29 -14.23 -11.38
N GLN A 282 -10.47 -13.66 -11.69
CA GLN A 282 -10.59 -12.59 -12.66
C GLN A 282 -9.99 -11.26 -12.20
N ARG A 283 -10.11 -10.96 -10.92
CA ARG A 283 -9.68 -9.68 -10.34
C ARG A 283 -8.32 -9.71 -9.66
N ASN A 284 -7.69 -10.87 -9.54
CA ASN A 284 -6.31 -10.99 -9.07
C ASN A 284 -5.35 -10.43 -10.13
N ARG A 285 -5.14 -9.12 -10.07
CA ARG A 285 -4.29 -8.37 -11.02
C ARG A 285 -3.17 -7.67 -10.26
N PRO A 286 -2.15 -8.41 -9.81
CA PRO A 286 -0.99 -7.81 -9.17
C PRO A 286 -0.26 -6.90 -10.16
N CYS A 287 0.02 -5.68 -9.74
CA CYS A 287 0.83 -4.77 -10.54
C CYS A 287 2.31 -4.89 -10.19
N ALA A 288 3.18 -4.29 -11.00
CA ALA A 288 4.61 -4.26 -10.79
C ALA A 288 5.13 -2.84 -10.55
N MET A 289 6.22 -2.75 -9.78
CA MET A 289 6.97 -1.50 -9.56
C MET A 289 8.47 -1.81 -9.50
N ILE A 290 9.26 -0.88 -9.99
CA ILE A 290 10.72 -0.90 -9.91
C ILE A 290 11.16 0.24 -9.02
N ALA A 291 12.05 -0.04 -8.08
CA ALA A 291 12.62 0.93 -7.16
C ALA A 291 14.15 0.84 -7.18
N VAL A 292 14.82 1.97 -7.36
CA VAL A 292 16.27 2.11 -7.21
C VAL A 292 16.53 2.90 -5.94
N ASN A 293 17.05 2.23 -4.92
CA ASN A 293 17.48 2.84 -3.68
C ASN A 293 18.95 3.23 -3.80
N PHE A 294 19.28 4.46 -3.49
CA PHE A 294 20.63 4.95 -3.59
C PHE A 294 20.95 6.01 -2.52
N ALA A 295 22.24 6.19 -2.26
CA ALA A 295 22.72 7.16 -1.29
C ALA A 295 23.81 8.04 -1.88
N SER A 296 24.00 9.23 -1.32
CA SER A 296 25.09 10.12 -1.70
C SER A 296 25.65 10.87 -0.51
N ARG A 297 26.91 11.36 -0.63
CA ARG A 297 27.52 12.26 0.38
C ARG A 297 27.09 13.71 0.22
N LYS A 298 26.62 14.09 -0.96
CA LYS A 298 26.12 15.41 -1.25
C LYS A 298 24.63 15.36 -1.54
N PRO A 299 23.85 16.37 -1.15
CA PRO A 299 22.44 16.41 -1.51
C PRO A 299 22.28 16.52 -3.03
N LEU A 300 21.56 15.58 -3.64
CA LEU A 300 21.31 15.52 -5.08
C LEU A 300 20.06 16.28 -5.51
N ILE A 301 19.11 16.48 -4.59
CA ILE A 301 17.90 17.28 -4.83
C ILE A 301 17.63 18.19 -3.63
N LYS A 302 16.87 19.26 -3.89
CA LYS A 302 16.48 20.24 -2.85
C LYS A 302 15.16 19.89 -2.17
N ALA A 303 14.33 19.02 -2.79
CA ALA A 303 13.07 18.60 -2.21
C ALA A 303 13.31 17.85 -0.89
N PRO A 304 12.69 18.26 0.22
CA PRO A 304 12.86 17.56 1.51
C PRO A 304 11.99 16.28 1.60
N GLY A 305 11.04 16.13 0.69
CA GLY A 305 10.13 14.98 0.57
C GLY A 305 10.22 14.35 -0.81
N MET A 306 9.14 14.44 -1.57
CA MET A 306 9.05 13.86 -2.91
C MET A 306 9.33 14.89 -4.00
N LEU A 307 10.03 14.46 -5.05
CA LEU A 307 10.17 15.16 -6.32
C LEU A 307 9.50 14.30 -7.40
N SER A 308 8.39 14.75 -7.93
CA SER A 308 7.68 14.10 -9.05
C SER A 308 8.11 14.72 -10.38
N PHE A 309 8.03 13.96 -11.46
CA PHE A 309 8.53 14.36 -12.78
C PHE A 309 7.37 14.42 -13.78
N ALA A 310 7.43 15.37 -14.71
CA ALA A 310 6.43 15.52 -15.77
C ALA A 310 6.90 14.98 -17.13
N GLN A 311 8.19 14.78 -17.31
CA GLN A 311 8.79 14.52 -18.63
C GLN A 311 9.92 13.50 -18.54
N THR A 312 9.61 12.32 -18.06
CA THR A 312 10.51 11.16 -17.95
C THR A 312 9.93 9.98 -18.72
N ARG A 313 10.76 9.01 -19.05
CA ARG A 313 10.32 7.76 -19.72
C ARG A 313 9.58 6.87 -18.73
N ARG A 314 10.19 6.66 -17.54
CA ARG A 314 9.72 5.77 -16.50
C ARG A 314 9.74 6.38 -15.10
N LEU A 315 10.74 7.19 -14.75
CA LEU A 315 10.87 7.78 -13.40
C LEU A 315 9.62 8.58 -13.03
N ALA A 316 8.82 8.05 -12.11
CA ALA A 316 7.60 8.68 -11.63
C ALA A 316 7.90 9.73 -10.56
N TYR A 317 8.66 9.34 -9.55
CA TYR A 317 9.10 10.23 -8.48
C TYR A 317 10.39 9.75 -7.84
N LEU A 318 11.03 10.68 -7.14
CA LEU A 318 12.18 10.46 -6.27
C LEU A 318 11.81 10.89 -4.85
N ALA A 319 11.93 10.03 -3.86
CA ALA A 319 11.78 10.41 -2.46
C ALA A 319 13.16 10.67 -1.83
N ASN A 320 13.24 11.76 -1.04
CA ASN A 320 14.40 12.13 -0.23
C ASN A 320 14.05 11.89 1.25
N PHE A 321 14.39 10.74 1.76
CA PHE A 321 14.06 10.37 3.14
C PHE A 321 14.82 11.24 4.16
N THR A 322 16.12 11.44 3.96
CA THR A 322 16.99 12.15 4.90
C THR A 322 16.80 13.65 4.91
N GLY A 323 16.08 14.20 3.94
CA GLY A 323 15.60 15.58 3.99
C GLY A 323 14.65 15.86 5.16
N THR A 324 14.00 14.83 5.64
CA THR A 324 13.01 14.88 6.75
C THR A 324 13.42 14.00 7.94
N CYS A 325 13.95 12.81 7.67
CA CYS A 325 14.38 11.82 8.67
C CYS A 325 15.86 11.47 8.47
N PRO A 326 16.79 12.31 8.93
CA PRO A 326 18.23 12.08 8.75
C PRO A 326 18.72 10.77 9.40
N GLU A 327 17.96 10.21 10.35
CA GLU A 327 18.23 8.94 11.03
C GLU A 327 18.10 7.73 10.10
N MET A 328 17.49 7.88 8.92
CA MET A 328 17.38 6.80 7.93
C MET A 328 18.69 6.48 7.21
N ALA A 329 19.74 7.26 7.44
CA ALA A 329 21.07 7.02 6.85
C ALA A 329 22.19 7.23 7.88
N PRO A 330 23.37 6.65 7.67
CA PRO A 330 24.57 6.96 8.46
C PRO A 330 24.92 8.47 8.40
N PRO A 331 25.53 9.04 9.43
CA PRO A 331 25.86 10.46 9.46
C PRO A 331 26.62 10.93 8.22
N GLY A 332 26.15 12.04 7.64
CA GLY A 332 26.74 12.65 6.44
C GLY A 332 26.40 11.95 5.14
N TRP A 333 25.37 11.06 5.14
CA TRP A 333 24.79 10.50 3.95
C TRP A 333 23.34 10.97 3.74
N HIS A 334 22.94 10.97 2.49
CA HIS A 334 21.56 11.20 2.05
C HIS A 334 21.02 9.92 1.42
N LEU A 335 19.78 9.55 1.76
CA LEU A 335 19.10 8.37 1.26
C LEU A 335 17.93 8.74 0.36
N TYR A 336 17.88 8.11 -0.80
CA TYR A 336 16.86 8.34 -1.82
C TYR A 336 16.29 7.03 -2.36
N VAL A 337 15.07 7.09 -2.92
CA VAL A 337 14.50 6.07 -3.78
C VAL A 337 13.89 6.70 -5.01
N GLY A 338 14.30 6.26 -6.18
CA GLY A 338 13.63 6.54 -7.46
C GLY A 338 12.73 5.38 -7.82
N THR A 339 11.50 5.65 -8.27
CA THR A 339 10.52 4.62 -8.59
C THR A 339 9.95 4.77 -9.98
N SER A 340 9.61 3.63 -10.58
CA SER A 340 8.90 3.55 -11.85
C SER A 340 7.86 2.44 -11.84
N VAL A 341 6.90 2.57 -12.73
CA VAL A 341 5.96 1.50 -13.09
C VAL A 341 6.37 1.03 -14.48
N PRO A 342 6.61 -0.29 -14.67
CA PRO A 342 6.97 -0.83 -16.00
C PRO A 342 5.79 -0.75 -16.98
N GLU A 343 6.06 -0.92 -18.24
CA GLU A 343 5.04 -1.04 -19.28
C GLU A 343 5.15 -2.40 -19.99
N PRO A 344 4.15 -3.29 -19.80
CA PRO A 344 2.92 -3.10 -19.02
C PRO A 344 3.18 -3.17 -17.50
N ALA A 345 2.30 -2.54 -16.69
CA ALA A 345 2.34 -2.64 -15.23
C ALA A 345 1.82 -3.99 -14.71
N ILE A 346 1.02 -4.68 -15.51
CA ILE A 346 0.36 -5.96 -15.21
C ILE A 346 0.79 -6.98 -16.25
N GLY A 347 1.24 -8.15 -15.82
CA GLY A 347 1.73 -9.22 -16.70
C GLY A 347 3.23 -9.14 -16.96
N ASP A 348 3.67 -9.71 -18.09
CA ASP A 348 5.09 -9.87 -18.40
C ASP A 348 5.70 -8.61 -19.01
N PHE A 349 6.89 -8.27 -18.58
CA PHE A 349 7.73 -7.19 -19.11
C PHE A 349 9.23 -7.57 -19.04
N ASP A 350 10.06 -6.87 -19.77
CA ASP A 350 11.52 -7.03 -19.69
C ASP A 350 12.06 -6.28 -18.49
N GLU A 351 12.31 -7.00 -17.40
CA GLU A 351 12.75 -6.44 -16.11
C GLU A 351 14.07 -5.67 -16.24
N ALA A 352 15.01 -6.17 -17.04
CA ALA A 352 16.31 -5.54 -17.21
C ALA A 352 16.19 -4.24 -18.02
N ALA A 353 15.40 -4.26 -19.10
CA ALA A 353 15.16 -3.07 -19.91
C ALA A 353 14.42 -1.99 -19.14
N GLU A 354 13.38 -2.33 -18.39
CA GLU A 354 12.61 -1.39 -17.60
C GLU A 354 13.43 -0.80 -16.43
N ALA A 355 14.27 -1.59 -15.77
CA ALA A 355 15.19 -1.10 -14.74
C ALA A 355 16.25 -0.14 -15.31
N GLU A 356 16.80 -0.43 -16.49
CA GLU A 356 17.76 0.47 -17.16
C GLU A 356 17.09 1.78 -17.60
N LEU A 357 15.84 1.77 -18.08
CA LEU A 357 15.09 2.99 -18.38
C LEU A 357 14.92 3.89 -17.15
N LEU A 358 14.69 3.30 -15.96
CA LEU A 358 14.64 4.05 -14.71
C LEU A 358 16.01 4.63 -14.36
N LEU A 359 17.09 3.87 -14.50
CA LEU A 359 18.46 4.34 -14.24
C LEU A 359 18.85 5.47 -15.19
N ASP A 360 18.51 5.35 -16.47
CA ASP A 360 18.76 6.39 -17.46
C ASP A 360 17.98 7.67 -17.14
N ASP A 361 16.73 7.56 -16.71
CA ASP A 361 15.96 8.73 -16.28
C ASP A 361 16.56 9.39 -15.02
N LEU A 362 17.12 8.62 -14.08
CA LEU A 362 17.84 9.16 -12.92
C LEU A 362 19.10 9.90 -13.37
N ARG A 363 19.90 9.36 -14.30
CA ARG A 363 21.09 10.01 -14.89
C ARG A 363 20.73 11.31 -15.61
N ASP A 364 19.67 11.27 -16.42
CA ASP A 364 19.23 12.42 -17.24
C ASP A 364 18.62 13.56 -16.41
N ASN A 365 18.02 13.26 -15.25
CA ASN A 365 17.25 14.24 -14.48
C ASN A 365 17.85 14.64 -13.13
N ILE A 366 18.88 13.94 -12.64
CA ILE A 366 19.51 14.22 -11.36
C ILE A 366 20.97 14.61 -11.58
N ASP A 367 21.26 15.90 -11.45
CA ASP A 367 22.61 16.42 -11.61
C ASP A 367 23.61 15.72 -10.69
N GLY A 368 24.68 15.19 -11.26
CA GLY A 368 25.73 14.50 -10.53
C GLY A 368 25.40 13.06 -10.11
N PHE A 369 24.32 12.47 -10.59
CA PHE A 369 23.94 11.10 -10.24
C PHE A 369 25.07 10.10 -10.43
N ASP A 370 25.67 10.01 -11.63
CA ASP A 370 26.75 9.05 -11.91
C ASP A 370 28.02 9.27 -11.06
N ALA A 371 28.28 10.50 -10.65
CA ALA A 371 29.49 10.83 -9.89
C ALA A 371 29.33 10.63 -8.37
N GLU A 372 28.12 10.77 -7.84
CA GLU A 372 27.86 10.88 -6.40
C GLU A 372 26.96 9.75 -5.87
N ALA A 373 26.14 9.10 -6.71
CA ALA A 373 25.21 8.09 -6.26
C ALA A 373 25.89 6.73 -6.04
N ARG A 374 25.67 6.18 -4.85
CA ARG A 374 25.94 4.79 -4.52
C ARG A 374 24.60 4.04 -4.57
N ILE A 375 24.42 3.15 -5.54
CA ILE A 375 23.26 2.27 -5.60
C ILE A 375 23.35 1.28 -4.43
N LEU A 376 22.30 1.20 -3.65
CA LEU A 376 22.15 0.26 -2.52
C LEU A 376 21.41 -0.98 -2.95
N SER A 377 20.31 -0.81 -3.69
CA SER A 377 19.53 -1.90 -4.26
C SER A 377 18.72 -1.44 -5.47
N THR A 378 18.45 -2.37 -6.37
CA THR A 378 17.40 -2.28 -7.39
C THR A 378 16.40 -3.39 -7.11
N THR A 379 15.16 -3.04 -6.84
CA THR A 379 14.10 -3.97 -6.44
C THR A 379 12.99 -3.95 -7.46
N ILE A 380 12.56 -5.13 -7.89
CA ILE A 380 11.38 -5.32 -8.74
C ILE A 380 10.34 -6.07 -7.92
N THR A 381 9.22 -5.42 -7.66
CA THR A 381 8.10 -6.01 -6.91
C THR A 381 6.99 -6.36 -7.87
N ARG A 382 6.56 -7.63 -7.89
CA ARG A 382 5.55 -8.17 -8.79
C ARG A 382 4.96 -9.49 -8.25
N ASP A 383 3.99 -10.05 -8.94
CA ASP A 383 3.43 -11.40 -8.71
C ASP A 383 3.05 -11.67 -7.24
N GLY A 384 3.75 -12.56 -6.57
CA GLY A 384 3.52 -12.91 -5.16
C GLY A 384 3.87 -11.80 -4.16
N TRP A 385 4.65 -10.79 -4.59
CA TRP A 385 5.10 -9.65 -3.77
C TRP A 385 4.90 -8.30 -4.48
N PRO A 386 3.68 -8.00 -4.98
CA PRO A 386 3.41 -6.81 -5.77
C PRO A 386 3.28 -5.55 -4.90
N PRO A 387 3.46 -4.34 -5.45
CA PRO A 387 3.13 -3.10 -4.73
C PRO A 387 1.65 -3.02 -4.39
N GLN A 388 0.78 -3.54 -5.25
CA GLN A 388 -0.65 -3.76 -4.98
C GLN A 388 -1.10 -5.11 -5.56
N ARG A 389 -1.90 -5.86 -4.79
CA ARG A 389 -2.44 -7.18 -5.19
C ARG A 389 -3.59 -7.07 -6.19
N ALA A 390 -4.36 -5.99 -6.10
CA ALA A 390 -5.40 -5.67 -7.06
C ALA A 390 -5.31 -4.20 -7.44
N VAL A 391 -5.34 -3.92 -8.73
CA VAL A 391 -5.45 -2.56 -9.24
C VAL A 391 -6.74 -1.93 -8.71
N ALA A 392 -6.67 -0.68 -8.27
CA ALA A 392 -7.84 0.04 -7.78
C ALA A 392 -8.95 0.07 -8.85
N GLY A 393 -10.17 -0.27 -8.44
CA GLY A 393 -11.31 -0.48 -9.34
C GLY A 393 -11.59 -1.96 -9.66
N PHE A 394 -10.60 -2.84 -9.40
CA PHE A 394 -10.77 -4.30 -9.46
C PHE A 394 -10.76 -4.93 -8.06
N ASP A 395 -11.22 -4.18 -7.09
CA ASP A 395 -11.22 -4.54 -5.68
C ASP A 395 -12.13 -5.76 -5.42
N LEU A 396 -11.70 -6.63 -4.52
CA LEU A 396 -12.40 -7.85 -4.13
C LEU A 396 -13.17 -7.61 -2.83
N PRO A 397 -14.21 -8.42 -2.51
CA PRO A 397 -14.88 -8.36 -1.22
C PRO A 397 -13.93 -8.80 -0.10
N HIS A 398 -14.05 -8.17 1.07
CA HIS A 398 -13.31 -8.56 2.28
C HIS A 398 -13.93 -9.76 2.97
N SER A 399 -15.25 -9.95 2.87
CA SER A 399 -15.97 -11.14 3.36
C SER A 399 -15.88 -12.30 2.37
N THR A 400 -15.99 -13.51 2.88
CA THR A 400 -16.09 -14.73 2.09
C THR A 400 -17.43 -15.41 2.40
N ASP A 401 -17.76 -16.46 1.66
CA ASP A 401 -18.91 -17.35 1.93
C ASP A 401 -18.62 -18.40 3.02
N VAL A 402 -17.39 -18.45 3.53
CA VAL A 402 -16.99 -19.30 4.66
C VAL A 402 -17.17 -18.51 5.97
N THR A 403 -18.04 -18.99 6.86
CA THR A 403 -18.28 -18.36 8.16
C THR A 403 -16.98 -18.26 8.98
N GLY A 404 -16.69 -17.09 9.49
CA GLY A 404 -15.49 -16.82 10.30
C GLY A 404 -14.21 -16.59 9.49
N LEU A 405 -14.28 -16.47 8.14
CA LEU A 405 -13.12 -16.17 7.29
C LEU A 405 -13.28 -14.84 6.58
N TRP A 406 -12.34 -13.93 6.84
CA TRP A 406 -12.25 -12.62 6.18
C TRP A 406 -10.89 -12.41 5.54
N ASN A 407 -10.85 -11.52 4.54
CA ASN A 407 -9.63 -10.96 4.00
C ASN A 407 -9.49 -9.49 4.41
N VAL A 408 -8.26 -9.02 4.58
CA VAL A 408 -7.92 -7.60 4.80
C VAL A 408 -6.78 -7.17 3.88
N GLY A 409 -6.55 -5.88 3.79
CA GLY A 409 -5.43 -5.33 3.03
C GLY A 409 -5.83 -4.77 1.67
N ASP A 410 -4.82 -4.51 0.84
CA ASP A 410 -4.93 -3.73 -0.40
C ASP A 410 -5.71 -4.41 -1.54
N ALA A 411 -5.96 -5.72 -1.47
CA ALA A 411 -6.77 -6.43 -2.47
C ALA A 411 -8.27 -6.28 -2.26
N VAL A 412 -8.71 -5.99 -1.04
CA VAL A 412 -10.13 -5.97 -0.61
C VAL A 412 -10.56 -4.58 -0.14
N LYS A 413 -9.86 -3.57 -0.61
CA LYS A 413 -10.11 -2.17 -0.26
C LYS A 413 -11.40 -1.63 -0.85
N GLU A 414 -11.93 -0.57 -0.26
CA GLU A 414 -13.02 0.18 -0.87
C GLU A 414 -12.64 0.76 -2.24
N TYR A 415 -13.64 0.88 -3.10
CA TYR A 415 -13.47 1.43 -4.45
C TYR A 415 -12.68 2.74 -4.46
N ALA A 416 -11.68 2.82 -5.32
CA ALA A 416 -10.81 3.97 -5.51
C ALA A 416 -9.97 4.35 -4.27
N ASN A 417 -9.66 3.40 -3.42
CA ASN A 417 -8.72 3.58 -2.32
C ASN A 417 -7.36 2.93 -2.64
N GLY A 418 -6.34 3.18 -1.83
CA GLY A 418 -4.99 2.64 -2.04
C GLY A 418 -4.08 2.80 -0.84
N GLY A 419 -2.91 2.17 -0.92
CA GLY A 419 -1.85 2.30 0.08
C GLY A 419 -2.18 1.68 1.45
N THR A 420 -1.43 2.11 2.45
CA THR A 420 -1.55 1.62 3.83
C THR A 420 -2.84 2.08 4.52
N THR A 421 -3.39 3.22 4.10
CA THR A 421 -4.69 3.73 4.59
C THR A 421 -5.82 2.77 4.21
N ALA A 422 -5.83 2.24 2.99
CA ALA A 422 -6.82 1.24 2.58
C ALA A 422 -6.76 -0.03 3.46
N CYS A 423 -5.56 -0.42 3.88
CA CYS A 423 -5.39 -1.55 4.80
C CYS A 423 -5.98 -1.26 6.19
N ALA A 424 -5.83 -0.03 6.68
CA ALA A 424 -6.41 0.39 7.97
C ALA A 424 -7.95 0.46 7.92
N GLU A 425 -8.51 0.93 6.78
CA GLU A 425 -9.97 0.98 6.57
C GLU A 425 -10.58 -0.42 6.50
N THR A 426 -10.00 -1.33 5.70
CA THR A 426 -10.49 -2.72 5.63
C THR A 426 -10.37 -3.44 6.97
N ALA A 427 -9.29 -3.19 7.72
CA ALA A 427 -9.12 -3.73 9.06
C ALA A 427 -10.24 -3.26 10.02
N GLN A 428 -10.63 -1.99 9.95
CA GLN A 428 -11.74 -1.48 10.76
C GLN A 428 -13.06 -2.16 10.39
N LEU A 429 -13.39 -2.23 9.09
CA LEU A 429 -14.62 -2.87 8.61
C LEU A 429 -14.71 -4.32 9.08
N VAL A 430 -13.65 -5.10 8.87
CA VAL A 430 -13.61 -6.50 9.26
C VAL A 430 -13.71 -6.68 10.78
N VAL A 431 -13.04 -5.86 11.57
CA VAL A 431 -13.14 -5.92 13.04
C VAL A 431 -14.55 -5.58 13.54
N ASP A 432 -15.22 -4.64 12.88
CA ASP A 432 -16.62 -4.28 13.23
C ASP A 432 -17.59 -5.42 12.87
N GLU A 433 -17.40 -6.10 11.73
CA GLU A 433 -18.16 -7.30 11.34
C GLU A 433 -17.91 -8.47 12.30
N ILE A 434 -16.64 -8.75 12.64
CA ILE A 434 -16.29 -9.79 13.62
C ILE A 434 -16.98 -9.52 14.96
N ALA A 435 -16.97 -8.26 15.42
CA ALA A 435 -17.63 -7.90 16.69
C ALA A 435 -19.15 -8.07 16.66
N ALA A 436 -19.76 -7.92 15.48
CA ALA A 436 -21.19 -8.14 15.30
C ALA A 436 -21.58 -9.62 15.21
N GLU A 437 -20.76 -10.43 14.51
CA GLU A 437 -21.03 -11.85 14.27
C GLU A 437 -20.54 -12.76 15.40
N PHE A 438 -19.41 -12.41 16.01
CA PHE A 438 -18.75 -13.14 17.09
C PHE A 438 -18.57 -12.24 18.32
N PRO A 439 -19.67 -11.75 18.92
CA PRO A 439 -19.57 -10.85 20.06
C PRO A 439 -18.87 -11.54 21.23
N ARG A 440 -18.01 -10.81 21.90
CA ARG A 440 -17.41 -11.27 23.14
C ARG A 440 -18.38 -11.05 24.30
N ALA A 441 -18.48 -12.04 25.19
CA ALA A 441 -19.37 -12.00 26.35
C ALA A 441 -18.96 -10.95 27.40
#